data_3ba1bad5866749824e38ca2e55b5094d
#
_entry.id   3ba1bad5866749824e38ca2e55b5094d
#
_cell.length_a   1.000
_cell.length_b   1.000
_cell.length_c   1.000
_cell.angle_alpha   90.00
_cell.angle_beta   90.00
_cell.angle_gamma   90.00
#
_symmetry.space_group_name_H-M   'P 1'
#
loop_
_entity.id
_entity.type
_entity.pdbx_description
1 polymer ?
#
loop_
_entity_poly.entity_id
_entity_poly.type
_entity_poly.pdbx_seq_one_letter_code
_entity_poly.pdbx_strand_id
1 'polypeptide(L)'
;YFYDANKCGSGITGGNLEWRGDCHTEDAEVPLIPMGEDFKGTNLSQEFINEHRKILDPDGNGTIDVSGGMHDAGDHVKFCLPGSYAASTVGWGYYEFRDAYADSGQQWHVEDILHWFNDYYLKCTYFDENGDVLAFCYQVGEGNIDHNYWNAPELQNESLLNFARPAYFATEETPASDMCAGVSASLAVNYLNFRDTEPESAAECLNAAIKLYEFAVRT
;
A
#
# COMPACT_ATOMS: atom_id res chain seq x y z
N TYR A 1 12.28 14.56 0.23
CA TYR A 1 11.02 15.32 0.04
C TYR A 1 10.16 14.85 -1.14
N PHE A 2 10.72 14.14 -2.14
CA PHE A 2 9.94 13.59 -3.25
C PHE A 2 8.85 12.62 -2.73
N TYR A 3 9.22 11.70 -1.87
CA TYR A 3 8.27 10.73 -1.30
C TYR A 3 7.26 11.38 -0.34
N ASP A 4 7.64 12.45 0.40
CA ASP A 4 6.66 13.20 1.19
C ASP A 4 5.57 13.81 0.31
N ALA A 5 5.93 14.25 -0.91
CA ALA A 5 4.97 14.78 -1.86
C ALA A 5 4.00 13.72 -2.39
N ASN A 6 4.39 12.45 -2.37
CA ASN A 6 3.58 11.33 -2.86
C ASN A 6 2.84 10.55 -1.76
N LYS A 7 3.00 10.90 -0.48
CA LYS A 7 2.23 10.28 0.61
C LYS A 7 0.73 10.42 0.36
N CYS A 8 -0.01 9.34 0.64
CA CYS A 8 -1.46 9.24 0.55
C CYS A 8 -2.05 8.86 1.92
N GLY A 9 -3.26 9.28 2.21
CA GLY A 9 -3.97 8.96 3.44
C GLY A 9 -4.00 10.11 4.45
N SER A 10 -4.11 9.76 5.72
CA SER A 10 -4.13 10.69 6.86
C SER A 10 -2.75 10.81 7.52
N GLY A 11 -2.52 11.88 8.27
CA GLY A 11 -1.26 12.14 8.97
C GLY A 11 -0.20 12.87 8.12
N ILE A 12 -0.59 13.44 6.99
CA ILE A 12 0.27 14.21 6.09
C ILE A 12 0.26 15.68 6.47
N THR A 13 -0.89 16.20 6.88
CA THR A 13 -1.08 17.59 7.30
C THR A 13 -0.12 17.96 8.45
N GLY A 14 0.65 19.03 8.27
CA GLY A 14 1.64 19.47 9.25
C GLY A 14 2.97 18.71 9.20
N GLY A 15 3.16 17.87 8.19
CA GLY A 15 4.41 17.14 7.95
C GLY A 15 5.51 17.99 7.29
N ASN A 16 6.42 17.32 6.59
CA ASN A 16 7.62 17.93 6.02
C ASN A 16 7.38 18.96 4.90
N LEU A 17 6.19 18.92 4.28
CA LEU A 17 5.79 19.82 3.20
C LEU A 17 4.53 20.59 3.62
N GLU A 18 4.67 21.90 3.87
CA GLU A 18 3.57 22.76 4.35
C GLU A 18 2.37 22.81 3.37
N TRP A 19 2.61 22.55 2.09
CA TRP A 19 1.59 22.58 1.04
C TRP A 19 0.87 21.23 0.83
N ARG A 20 1.30 20.16 1.51
CA ARG A 20 0.63 18.87 1.50
C ARG A 20 -0.30 18.71 2.71
N GLY A 21 -1.41 18.05 2.45
CA GLY A 21 -2.40 17.70 3.45
C GLY A 21 -2.89 16.26 3.31
N ASP A 22 -3.76 15.85 4.21
CA ASP A 22 -4.42 14.56 4.16
C ASP A 22 -5.27 14.47 2.88
N CYS A 23 -5.23 13.32 2.23
CA CYS A 23 -5.91 13.09 0.96
C CYS A 23 -6.35 11.63 0.83
N HIS A 24 -7.39 11.37 0.04
CA HIS A 24 -7.92 10.04 -0.20
C HIS A 24 -8.12 9.22 1.09
N THR A 25 -8.60 9.87 2.13
CA THR A 25 -8.94 9.22 3.41
C THR A 25 -10.12 8.26 3.24
N GLU A 26 -10.93 8.45 2.20
CA GLU A 26 -12.01 7.56 1.75
C GLU A 26 -11.52 6.18 1.28
N ASP A 27 -10.23 6.02 0.98
CA ASP A 27 -9.63 4.70 0.73
C ASP A 27 -9.71 3.77 1.96
N ALA A 28 -10.07 4.29 3.13
CA ALA A 28 -10.39 3.50 4.33
C ALA A 28 -11.77 2.81 4.26
N GLU A 29 -12.62 3.21 3.31
CA GLU A 29 -14.01 2.75 3.22
C GLU A 29 -14.35 2.28 1.78
N VAL A 30 -13.42 1.64 1.08
CA VAL A 30 -13.69 1.10 -0.26
C VAL A 30 -14.78 0.02 -0.15
N PRO A 31 -15.90 0.13 -0.92
CA PRO A 31 -16.98 -0.86 -0.86
C PRO A 31 -16.48 -2.27 -1.17
N LEU A 32 -16.73 -3.23 -0.28
CA LEU A 32 -16.35 -4.63 -0.47
C LEU A 32 -17.42 -5.35 -1.30
N ILE A 33 -17.49 -4.98 -2.57
CA ILE A 33 -18.37 -5.54 -3.59
C ILE A 33 -17.58 -5.77 -4.89
N PRO A 34 -18.01 -6.65 -5.78
CA PRO A 34 -17.45 -6.71 -7.13
C PRO A 34 -17.63 -5.38 -7.86
N MET A 35 -16.56 -4.91 -8.50
CA MET A 35 -16.56 -3.64 -9.23
C MET A 35 -17.51 -3.69 -10.44
N GLY A 36 -18.36 -2.68 -10.54
CA GLY A 36 -19.26 -2.45 -11.68
C GLY A 36 -18.68 -1.50 -12.73
N GLU A 37 -19.53 -1.08 -13.65
CA GLU A 37 -19.17 -0.10 -14.72
C GLU A 37 -18.83 1.30 -14.16
N ASP A 38 -19.22 1.60 -12.94
CA ASP A 38 -18.93 2.82 -12.20
C ASP A 38 -17.58 2.79 -11.49
N PHE A 39 -16.82 1.71 -11.64
CA PHE A 39 -15.52 1.49 -10.98
C PHE A 39 -15.56 1.57 -9.44
N LYS A 40 -16.70 1.31 -8.82
CA LYS A 40 -16.81 1.19 -7.36
C LYS A 40 -16.60 -0.24 -6.92
N GLY A 41 -15.88 -0.42 -5.82
CA GLY A 41 -15.62 -1.73 -5.24
C GLY A 41 -14.26 -2.32 -5.57
N THR A 42 -14.22 -3.63 -5.77
CA THR A 42 -12.98 -4.39 -5.92
C THR A 42 -13.05 -5.34 -7.13
N ASN A 43 -11.90 -5.84 -7.57
CA ASN A 43 -11.84 -6.90 -8.60
C ASN A 43 -12.18 -8.30 -8.04
N LEU A 44 -12.50 -8.41 -6.75
CA LEU A 44 -12.86 -9.67 -6.13
C LEU A 44 -14.24 -10.16 -6.60
N SER A 45 -14.40 -11.46 -6.79
CA SER A 45 -15.68 -12.07 -7.07
C SER A 45 -16.62 -12.03 -5.85
N GLN A 46 -17.95 -12.03 -6.09
CA GLN A 46 -18.92 -12.05 -4.99
C GLN A 46 -18.78 -13.34 -4.14
N GLU A 47 -18.38 -14.43 -4.78
CA GLU A 47 -18.15 -15.73 -4.12
C GLU A 47 -16.95 -15.62 -3.16
N PHE A 48 -15.82 -15.10 -3.64
CA PHE A 48 -14.63 -14.88 -2.83
C PHE A 48 -14.91 -13.95 -1.64
N ILE A 49 -15.60 -12.84 -1.86
CA ILE A 49 -16.00 -11.91 -0.78
C ILE A 49 -16.86 -12.60 0.27
N ASN A 50 -17.84 -13.41 -0.16
CA ASN A 50 -18.74 -14.09 0.77
C ASN A 50 -18.02 -15.15 1.60
N GLU A 51 -17.12 -15.91 0.98
CA GLU A 51 -16.34 -16.96 1.64
C GLU A 51 -15.37 -16.38 2.67
N HIS A 52 -14.71 -15.26 2.32
CA HIS A 52 -13.63 -14.68 3.14
C HIS A 52 -14.04 -13.39 3.87
N ARG A 53 -15.34 -13.10 3.97
CA ARG A 53 -15.86 -11.84 4.56
C ARG A 53 -15.29 -11.55 5.94
N LYS A 54 -15.15 -12.54 6.81
CA LYS A 54 -14.64 -12.33 8.17
C LYS A 54 -13.20 -11.83 8.23
N ILE A 55 -12.40 -12.11 7.18
CA ILE A 55 -11.02 -11.68 7.07
C ILE A 55 -10.96 -10.29 6.42
N LEU A 56 -11.75 -10.11 5.34
CA LEU A 56 -11.73 -8.88 4.54
C LEU A 56 -12.50 -7.72 5.21
N ASP A 57 -13.52 -8.03 5.99
CA ASP A 57 -14.45 -7.11 6.64
C ASP A 57 -14.75 -7.57 8.07
N PRO A 58 -13.74 -7.52 8.98
CA PRO A 58 -13.90 -8.04 10.34
C PRO A 58 -14.92 -7.23 11.17
N ASP A 59 -15.13 -5.97 10.83
CA ASP A 59 -16.07 -5.06 11.53
C ASP A 59 -17.51 -5.23 11.00
N GLY A 60 -17.70 -5.86 9.84
CA GLY A 60 -19.00 -6.08 9.23
C GLY A 60 -19.67 -4.83 8.68
N ASN A 61 -18.87 -3.80 8.34
CA ASN A 61 -19.36 -2.52 7.82
C ASN A 61 -19.57 -2.52 6.29
N GLY A 62 -19.12 -3.57 5.59
CA GLY A 62 -19.26 -3.73 4.15
C GLY A 62 -18.17 -3.01 3.35
N THR A 63 -17.08 -2.59 3.98
CA THR A 63 -15.98 -1.89 3.34
C THR A 63 -14.63 -2.55 3.65
N ILE A 64 -13.60 -2.16 2.92
CA ILE A 64 -12.21 -2.60 3.15
C ILE A 64 -11.30 -1.39 3.24
N ASP A 65 -10.42 -1.37 4.26
CA ASP A 65 -9.44 -0.30 4.45
C ASP A 65 -8.15 -0.58 3.67
N VAL A 66 -7.92 0.24 2.65
CA VAL A 66 -6.69 0.28 1.86
C VAL A 66 -6.09 1.69 1.84
N SER A 67 -6.36 2.48 2.89
CA SER A 67 -5.84 3.84 3.06
C SER A 67 -4.35 3.86 3.35
N GLY A 68 -3.70 4.99 3.10
CA GLY A 68 -2.25 5.15 3.24
C GLY A 68 -1.48 4.86 1.96
N GLY A 69 -0.20 4.58 2.10
CA GLY A 69 0.69 4.30 0.96
C GLY A 69 1.14 5.54 0.19
N MET A 70 1.57 5.34 -1.03
CA MET A 70 2.13 6.39 -1.88
C MET A 70 1.40 6.45 -3.22
N HIS A 71 1.17 7.65 -3.73
CA HIS A 71 0.81 7.88 -5.13
C HIS A 71 2.00 7.53 -6.04
N ASP A 72 1.72 7.17 -7.29
CA ASP A 72 2.77 6.82 -8.25
C ASP A 72 3.65 8.02 -8.60
N ALA A 73 3.04 9.11 -9.02
CA ALA A 73 3.76 10.32 -9.43
C ALA A 73 2.88 11.57 -9.31
N GLY A 74 2.52 12.20 -10.46
CA GLY A 74 1.61 13.35 -10.53
C GLY A 74 0.14 12.96 -10.67
N ASP A 75 -0.14 11.70 -10.90
CA ASP A 75 -1.43 11.04 -10.73
C ASP A 75 -1.54 10.49 -9.31
N HIS A 76 -2.75 10.10 -8.90
CA HIS A 76 -2.99 9.70 -7.53
C HIS A 76 -3.33 8.21 -7.38
N VAL A 77 -3.06 7.41 -8.40
CA VAL A 77 -3.14 5.95 -8.32
C VAL A 77 -2.03 5.41 -7.41
N LYS A 78 -2.34 4.44 -6.60
CA LYS A 78 -1.35 3.69 -5.84
C LYS A 78 -0.98 2.43 -6.61
N PHE A 79 0.03 2.52 -7.49
CA PHE A 79 0.56 1.39 -8.24
C PHE A 79 1.64 0.66 -7.44
N CYS A 80 1.40 -0.61 -7.14
CA CYS A 80 2.32 -1.40 -6.31
C CYS A 80 3.63 -1.72 -7.03
N LEU A 81 3.64 -1.95 -8.35
CA LEU A 81 4.86 -2.34 -9.06
C LEU A 81 5.97 -1.29 -8.94
N PRO A 82 5.76 -0.01 -9.35
CA PRO A 82 6.76 1.03 -9.13
C PRO A 82 6.96 1.36 -7.64
N GLY A 83 5.89 1.32 -6.84
CA GLY A 83 5.96 1.59 -5.41
C GLY A 83 6.83 0.60 -4.64
N SER A 84 6.69 -0.69 -4.89
CA SER A 84 7.52 -1.73 -4.25
C SER A 84 8.99 -1.69 -4.70
N TYR A 85 9.23 -1.36 -5.96
CA TYR A 85 10.59 -1.13 -6.45
C TYR A 85 11.23 0.09 -5.76
N ALA A 86 10.50 1.20 -5.63
CA ALA A 86 10.95 2.39 -4.92
C ALA A 86 11.27 2.08 -3.46
N ALA A 87 10.33 1.43 -2.74
CA ALA A 87 10.48 1.08 -1.33
C ALA A 87 11.68 0.15 -1.09
N SER A 88 11.83 -0.91 -1.90
CA SER A 88 12.96 -1.84 -1.78
C SER A 88 14.30 -1.17 -2.11
N THR A 89 14.35 -0.31 -3.13
CA THR A 89 15.57 0.39 -3.53
C THR A 89 16.01 1.42 -2.49
N VAL A 90 15.07 2.21 -1.95
CA VAL A 90 15.34 3.17 -0.86
C VAL A 90 15.77 2.44 0.40
N GLY A 91 15.07 1.34 0.74
CA GLY A 91 15.40 0.51 1.90
C GLY A 91 16.79 -0.12 1.77
N TRP A 92 17.16 -0.63 0.59
CA TRP A 92 18.49 -1.16 0.34
C TRP A 92 19.57 -0.08 0.42
N GLY A 93 19.29 1.12 -0.14
CA GLY A 93 20.18 2.28 -0.02
C GLY A 93 20.40 2.70 1.43
N TYR A 94 19.35 2.66 2.26
CA TYR A 94 19.48 2.94 3.69
C TYR A 94 20.28 1.85 4.42
N TYR A 95 20.09 0.57 4.08
CA TYR A 95 20.84 -0.54 4.64
C TYR A 95 22.35 -0.42 4.38
N GLU A 96 22.73 -0.11 3.13
CA GLU A 96 24.12 -0.03 2.71
C GLU A 96 24.83 1.26 3.17
N PHE A 97 24.10 2.38 3.28
CA PHE A 97 24.66 3.72 3.50
C PHE A 97 24.13 4.38 4.78
N ARG A 98 23.81 3.59 5.80
CA ARG A 98 23.21 4.06 7.07
C ARG A 98 23.98 5.22 7.68
N ASP A 99 25.30 5.14 7.75
CA ASP A 99 26.15 6.18 8.31
C ASP A 99 26.04 7.52 7.54
N ALA A 100 25.92 7.47 6.20
CA ALA A 100 25.73 8.67 5.41
C ALA A 100 24.39 9.37 5.68
N TYR A 101 23.32 8.61 5.92
CA TYR A 101 22.03 9.15 6.35
C TYR A 101 22.13 9.79 7.75
N ALA A 102 22.83 9.14 8.69
CA ALA A 102 23.07 9.69 10.02
C ALA A 102 23.90 10.97 9.97
N ASP A 103 25.03 10.97 9.25
CA ASP A 103 25.94 12.10 9.11
C ASP A 103 25.27 13.32 8.44
N SER A 104 24.36 13.08 7.51
CA SER A 104 23.56 14.13 6.86
C SER A 104 22.36 14.61 7.67
N GLY A 105 22.07 13.97 8.81
CA GLY A 105 20.89 14.26 9.64
C GLY A 105 19.56 13.84 8.99
N GLN A 106 19.59 12.92 8.00
CA GLN A 106 18.42 12.47 7.26
C GLN A 106 17.95 11.07 7.66
N GLN A 107 18.53 10.46 8.69
CA GLN A 107 18.17 9.13 9.15
C GLN A 107 16.68 9.03 9.48
N TRP A 108 16.19 9.89 10.37
CA TRP A 108 14.78 9.92 10.77
C TRP A 108 13.82 10.06 9.59
N HIS A 109 14.24 10.81 8.57
CA HIS A 109 13.40 11.09 7.41
C HIS A 109 13.30 9.89 6.47
N VAL A 110 14.40 9.17 6.23
CA VAL A 110 14.34 7.94 5.43
C VAL A 110 13.59 6.83 6.16
N GLU A 111 13.75 6.74 7.49
CA GLU A 111 13.00 5.79 8.33
C GLU A 111 11.49 6.05 8.25
N ASP A 112 11.05 7.31 8.37
CA ASP A 112 9.64 7.72 8.20
C ASP A 112 9.08 7.33 6.81
N ILE A 113 9.85 7.53 5.75
CA ILE A 113 9.45 7.11 4.40
C ILE A 113 9.33 5.59 4.29
N LEU A 114 10.28 4.84 4.87
CA LEU A 114 10.25 3.37 4.83
C LEU A 114 9.08 2.80 5.61
N HIS A 115 8.77 3.36 6.79
CA HIS A 115 7.57 2.99 7.55
C HIS A 115 6.31 3.27 6.76
N TRP A 116 6.20 4.46 6.13
CA TRP A 116 5.02 4.80 5.34
C TRP A 116 4.73 3.81 4.21
N PHE A 117 5.76 3.32 3.51
CA PHE A 117 5.61 2.29 2.51
C PHE A 117 5.21 0.93 3.11
N ASN A 118 5.97 0.48 4.11
CA ASN A 118 5.88 -0.91 4.57
C ASN A 118 4.68 -1.14 5.49
N ASP A 119 4.26 -0.17 6.30
CA ASP A 119 3.03 -0.24 7.09
C ASP A 119 1.79 -0.35 6.18
N TYR A 120 1.80 0.39 5.05
CA TYR A 120 0.77 0.25 4.03
C TYR A 120 0.77 -1.16 3.41
N TYR A 121 1.93 -1.72 3.07
CA TYR A 121 2.00 -3.05 2.49
C TYR A 121 1.56 -4.14 3.48
N LEU A 122 1.90 -4.01 4.76
CA LEU A 122 1.40 -4.91 5.80
C LEU A 122 -0.12 -4.83 5.91
N LYS A 123 -0.69 -3.63 5.97
CA LYS A 123 -2.14 -3.39 6.01
C LYS A 123 -2.85 -4.03 4.79
N CYS A 124 -2.26 -3.92 3.62
CA CYS A 124 -2.82 -4.44 2.36
C CYS A 124 -2.64 -5.96 2.17
N THR A 125 -1.98 -6.66 3.10
CA THR A 125 -1.76 -8.11 3.06
C THR A 125 -2.74 -8.82 3.99
N TYR A 126 -3.63 -9.60 3.44
CA TYR A 126 -4.66 -10.36 4.17
C TYR A 126 -4.24 -11.82 4.29
N PHE A 127 -4.25 -12.35 5.52
CA PHE A 127 -3.86 -13.72 5.82
C PHE A 127 -5.08 -14.57 6.14
N ASP A 128 -5.05 -15.82 5.73
CA ASP A 128 -6.04 -16.82 6.13
C ASP A 128 -5.81 -17.32 7.57
N GLU A 129 -6.66 -18.26 8.03
CA GLU A 129 -6.58 -18.86 9.38
C GLU A 129 -5.29 -19.68 9.59
N ASN A 130 -4.60 -20.08 8.52
CA ASN A 130 -3.32 -20.80 8.58
C ASN A 130 -2.11 -19.85 8.59
N GLY A 131 -2.34 -18.56 8.38
CA GLY A 131 -1.31 -17.55 8.24
C GLY A 131 -0.69 -17.49 6.84
N ASP A 132 -1.34 -18.06 5.84
CA ASP A 132 -0.97 -17.94 4.43
C ASP A 132 -1.66 -16.73 3.80
N VAL A 133 -1.03 -16.11 2.77
CA VAL A 133 -1.64 -14.97 2.09
C VAL A 133 -2.88 -15.42 1.34
N LEU A 134 -4.01 -14.83 1.72
CA LEU A 134 -5.30 -14.97 1.07
C LEU A 134 -5.47 -14.00 -0.10
N ALA A 135 -5.14 -12.73 0.15
CA ALA A 135 -5.24 -11.64 -0.81
C ALA A 135 -4.23 -10.53 -0.51
N PHE A 136 -3.78 -9.83 -1.54
CA PHE A 136 -2.94 -8.65 -1.42
C PHE A 136 -3.47 -7.51 -2.29
N CYS A 137 -3.76 -6.34 -1.71
CA CYS A 137 -4.17 -5.16 -2.48
C CYS A 137 -2.96 -4.53 -3.17
N TYR A 138 -2.91 -4.65 -4.51
CA TYR A 138 -1.78 -4.16 -5.30
C TYR A 138 -2.02 -2.82 -6.01
N GLN A 139 -3.27 -2.35 -6.06
CA GLN A 139 -3.59 -1.07 -6.69
C GLN A 139 -4.84 -0.47 -6.06
N VAL A 140 -4.84 0.85 -5.87
CA VAL A 140 -6.02 1.64 -5.51
C VAL A 140 -6.12 2.83 -6.45
N GLY A 141 -7.33 3.03 -6.99
CA GLY A 141 -7.60 3.98 -8.06
C GLY A 141 -7.58 3.33 -9.45
N GLU A 142 -8.31 3.91 -10.39
CA GLU A 142 -8.39 3.44 -11.78
C GLU A 142 -7.51 4.35 -12.67
N GLY A 143 -6.49 3.75 -13.30
CA GLY A 143 -5.45 4.48 -13.98
C GLY A 143 -5.95 5.43 -15.09
N ASN A 144 -6.88 4.97 -15.95
CA ASN A 144 -7.36 5.79 -17.06
C ASN A 144 -8.23 6.97 -16.58
N ILE A 145 -8.94 6.81 -15.47
CA ILE A 145 -9.75 7.87 -14.87
C ILE A 145 -8.84 8.85 -14.13
N ASP A 146 -7.97 8.34 -13.27
CA ASP A 146 -7.13 9.13 -12.38
C ASP A 146 -6.10 9.96 -13.16
N HIS A 147 -5.47 9.40 -14.21
CA HIS A 147 -4.53 10.12 -15.07
C HIS A 147 -5.12 11.36 -15.78
N ASN A 148 -6.42 11.53 -15.77
CA ASN A 148 -7.05 12.75 -16.30
C ASN A 148 -7.13 13.89 -15.28
N TYR A 149 -6.73 13.62 -14.01
CA TYR A 149 -6.75 14.61 -12.95
C TYR A 149 -5.32 15.01 -12.52
N TRP A 150 -4.88 16.18 -12.98
CA TRP A 150 -3.55 16.75 -12.69
C TRP A 150 -3.70 17.99 -11.80
N ASN A 151 -4.03 17.77 -10.54
CA ASN A 151 -4.20 18.82 -9.54
C ASN A 151 -3.78 18.29 -8.17
N ALA A 152 -3.95 19.07 -7.11
CA ALA A 152 -3.62 18.65 -5.76
C ALA A 152 -4.48 17.44 -5.32
N PRO A 153 -3.89 16.39 -4.73
CA PRO A 153 -4.62 15.21 -4.29
C PRO A 153 -5.67 15.53 -3.22
N GLU A 154 -5.43 16.56 -2.41
CA GLU A 154 -6.36 17.04 -1.39
C GLU A 154 -7.69 17.57 -1.97
N LEU A 155 -7.71 17.89 -3.27
CA LEU A 155 -8.88 18.41 -3.97
C LEU A 155 -9.59 17.33 -4.82
N GLN A 156 -8.96 16.17 -5.02
CA GLN A 156 -9.57 15.06 -5.73
C GLN A 156 -10.53 14.33 -4.79
N ASN A 157 -11.81 14.34 -5.13
CA ASN A 157 -12.80 13.55 -4.44
C ASN A 157 -13.93 13.12 -5.38
N GLU A 158 -14.57 12.01 -5.06
CA GLU A 158 -15.61 11.40 -5.88
C GLU A 158 -16.79 12.34 -6.12
N SER A 159 -17.16 13.15 -5.13
CA SER A 159 -18.34 14.02 -5.22
C SER A 159 -18.18 15.14 -6.24
N LEU A 160 -16.95 15.63 -6.45
CA LEU A 160 -16.67 16.72 -7.38
C LEU A 160 -16.48 16.24 -8.81
N LEU A 161 -15.85 15.08 -9.00
CA LEU A 161 -15.31 14.64 -10.29
C LEU A 161 -15.79 13.25 -10.71
N ASN A 162 -16.61 12.61 -9.89
CA ASN A 162 -17.05 11.22 -10.07
C ASN A 162 -15.86 10.24 -10.22
N PHE A 163 -14.77 10.50 -9.48
CA PHE A 163 -13.62 9.63 -9.41
C PHE A 163 -13.87 8.52 -8.39
N ALA A 164 -14.17 7.34 -8.86
CA ALA A 164 -14.16 6.16 -8.03
C ALA A 164 -12.71 5.71 -7.80
N ARG A 165 -12.44 5.19 -6.62
CA ARG A 165 -11.14 4.63 -6.24
C ARG A 165 -11.30 3.13 -5.93
N PRO A 166 -11.41 2.28 -6.97
CA PRO A 166 -11.50 0.84 -6.79
C PRO A 166 -10.21 0.28 -6.20
N ALA A 167 -10.33 -0.83 -5.47
CA ALA A 167 -9.17 -1.58 -5.00
C ALA A 167 -9.02 -2.89 -5.77
N TYR A 168 -7.78 -3.19 -6.20
CA TYR A 168 -7.44 -4.38 -6.96
C TYR A 168 -6.58 -5.32 -6.14
N PHE A 169 -7.01 -6.57 -6.05
CA PHE A 169 -6.40 -7.59 -5.22
C PHE A 169 -5.80 -8.72 -6.07
N ALA A 170 -4.59 -9.13 -5.71
CA ALA A 170 -4.02 -10.39 -6.09
C ALA A 170 -4.64 -11.50 -5.22
N THR A 171 -5.16 -12.54 -5.85
CA THR A 171 -5.66 -13.77 -5.23
C THR A 171 -5.23 -14.97 -6.08
N GLU A 172 -5.53 -16.19 -5.69
CA GLU A 172 -5.31 -17.36 -6.57
C GLU A 172 -6.13 -17.30 -7.87
N GLU A 173 -7.29 -16.61 -7.84
CA GLU A 173 -8.13 -16.41 -9.04
C GLU A 173 -7.59 -15.28 -9.93
N THR A 174 -6.96 -14.29 -9.36
CA THR A 174 -6.44 -13.09 -10.04
C THR A 174 -4.98 -12.83 -9.64
N PRO A 175 -4.02 -13.68 -10.09
CA PRO A 175 -2.63 -13.58 -9.66
C PRO A 175 -1.95 -12.29 -10.12
N ALA A 176 -1.02 -11.79 -9.28
CA ALA A 176 -0.13 -10.66 -9.56
C ALA A 176 1.24 -10.91 -8.91
N SER A 177 1.91 -11.97 -9.37
CA SER A 177 3.12 -12.52 -8.77
C SER A 177 4.27 -11.51 -8.69
N ASP A 178 4.43 -10.67 -9.71
CA ASP A 178 5.45 -9.62 -9.79
C ASP A 178 5.28 -8.56 -8.69
N MET A 179 4.05 -8.14 -8.43
CA MET A 179 3.74 -7.16 -7.40
C MET A 179 3.92 -7.75 -5.99
N CYS A 180 3.43 -8.97 -5.76
CA CYS A 180 3.62 -9.68 -4.49
C CYS A 180 5.10 -9.92 -4.19
N ALA A 181 5.89 -10.34 -5.18
CA ALA A 181 7.33 -10.52 -5.04
C ALA A 181 8.08 -9.20 -4.78
N GLY A 182 7.67 -8.10 -5.43
CA GLY A 182 8.23 -6.77 -5.20
C GLY A 182 8.02 -6.28 -3.76
N VAL A 183 6.81 -6.46 -3.23
CA VAL A 183 6.50 -6.12 -1.83
C VAL A 183 7.21 -7.04 -0.85
N SER A 184 7.30 -8.33 -1.15
CA SER A 184 8.11 -9.26 -0.36
C SER A 184 9.55 -8.76 -0.23
N ALA A 185 10.17 -8.30 -1.31
CA ALA A 185 11.53 -7.74 -1.29
C ALA A 185 11.61 -6.48 -0.41
N SER A 186 10.63 -5.56 -0.50
CA SER A 186 10.57 -4.35 0.33
C SER A 186 10.49 -4.69 1.83
N LEU A 187 9.57 -5.57 2.20
CA LEU A 187 9.37 -5.98 3.59
C LEU A 187 10.59 -6.74 4.14
N ALA A 188 11.25 -7.58 3.33
CA ALA A 188 12.48 -8.25 3.74
C ALA A 188 13.63 -7.27 4.02
N VAL A 189 13.79 -6.24 3.18
CA VAL A 189 14.78 -5.17 3.41
C VAL A 189 14.40 -4.33 4.63
N ASN A 190 13.12 -4.08 4.85
CA ASN A 190 12.63 -3.39 6.05
C ASN A 190 13.01 -4.15 7.33
N TYR A 191 12.84 -5.47 7.35
CA TYR A 191 13.34 -6.31 8.44
C TYR A 191 14.85 -6.10 8.69
N LEU A 192 15.67 -6.10 7.64
CA LEU A 192 17.12 -5.90 7.78
C LEU A 192 17.46 -4.52 8.38
N ASN A 193 16.67 -3.51 8.05
CA ASN A 193 16.87 -2.16 8.55
C ASN A 193 16.49 -1.99 10.02
N PHE A 194 15.42 -2.64 10.48
CA PHE A 194 14.80 -2.31 11.77
C PHE A 194 14.85 -3.44 12.81
N ARG A 195 15.37 -4.64 12.49
CA ARG A 195 15.38 -5.79 13.39
C ARG A 195 16.06 -5.56 14.75
N ASP A 196 17.01 -4.62 14.81
CA ASP A 196 17.75 -4.32 16.02
C ASP A 196 17.14 -3.16 16.84
N THR A 197 16.35 -2.30 16.21
CA THR A 197 15.70 -1.12 16.83
C THR A 197 14.21 -1.35 17.08
N GLU A 198 13.53 -2.09 16.23
CA GLU A 198 12.09 -2.34 16.24
C GLU A 198 11.79 -3.83 15.98
N PRO A 199 12.24 -4.73 16.85
CA PRO A 199 12.26 -6.18 16.57
C PRO A 199 10.86 -6.78 16.32
N GLU A 200 9.81 -6.27 16.96
CA GLU A 200 8.44 -6.79 16.79
C GLU A 200 7.90 -6.44 15.42
N SER A 201 7.90 -5.17 15.05
CA SER A 201 7.46 -4.69 13.73
C SER A 201 8.30 -5.30 12.59
N ALA A 202 9.63 -5.39 12.78
CA ALA A 202 10.51 -6.04 11.84
C ALA A 202 10.17 -7.52 11.64
N ALA A 203 9.84 -8.24 12.71
CA ALA A 203 9.44 -9.65 12.61
C ALA A 203 8.12 -9.83 11.83
N GLU A 204 7.16 -8.91 11.97
CA GLU A 204 5.95 -8.88 11.16
C GLU A 204 6.27 -8.69 9.67
N CYS A 205 7.17 -7.75 9.36
CA CYS A 205 7.65 -7.53 7.99
C CYS A 205 8.30 -8.79 7.41
N LEU A 206 9.16 -9.48 8.16
CA LEU A 206 9.80 -10.71 7.71
C LEU A 206 8.78 -11.83 7.44
N ASN A 207 7.83 -12.01 8.35
CA ASN A 207 6.78 -13.02 8.17
C ASN A 207 5.95 -12.73 6.92
N ALA A 208 5.49 -11.49 6.75
CA ALA A 208 4.73 -11.09 5.57
C ALA A 208 5.56 -11.23 4.27
N ALA A 209 6.85 -10.88 4.31
CA ALA A 209 7.77 -11.06 3.18
C ALA A 209 7.85 -12.52 2.73
N ILE A 210 8.06 -13.44 3.66
CA ILE A 210 8.14 -14.88 3.36
C ILE A 210 6.82 -15.36 2.77
N LYS A 211 5.69 -15.00 3.37
CA LYS A 211 4.36 -15.43 2.94
C LYS A 211 3.96 -14.85 1.57
N LEU A 212 4.28 -13.60 1.31
CA LEU A 212 4.06 -12.98 0.00
C LEU A 212 4.94 -13.62 -1.09
N TYR A 213 6.19 -13.98 -0.77
CA TYR A 213 7.06 -14.70 -1.70
C TYR A 213 6.49 -16.09 -2.03
N GLU A 214 6.08 -16.86 -0.99
CA GLU A 214 5.45 -18.17 -1.17
C GLU A 214 4.19 -18.06 -2.03
N PHE A 215 3.36 -17.03 -1.79
CA PHE A 215 2.17 -16.75 -2.58
C PHE A 215 2.53 -16.41 -4.03
N ALA A 216 3.49 -15.53 -4.27
CA ALA A 216 3.92 -15.11 -5.61
C ALA A 216 4.50 -16.28 -6.44
N VAL A 217 5.15 -17.26 -5.80
CA VAL A 217 5.68 -18.47 -6.47
C VAL A 217 4.57 -19.46 -6.79
N ARG A 218 3.52 -19.49 -5.96
CA ARG A 218 2.40 -20.44 -6.10
C ARG A 218 1.38 -20.00 -7.16
N THR A 219 1.21 -18.68 -7.32
CA THR A 219 0.24 -18.05 -8.23
C THR A 219 0.91 -17.53 -9.51
#